data_8d1d1ea366c8da63f630f6eec49245ff
#
_entry.id   8d1d1ea366c8da63f630f6eec49245ff
#
_cell.length_a   1.000
_cell.length_b   1.000
_cell.length_c   1.000
_cell.angle_alpha   90.00
_cell.angle_beta   90.00
_cell.angle_gamma   90.00
#
_symmetry.space_group_name_H-M   'P 1'
#
loop_
_entity.id
_entity.type
_entity.pdbx_description
1 polymer ?
#
loop_
_entity_poly.entity_id
_entity_poly.type
_entity_poly.pdbx_seq_one_letter_code
_entity_poly.pdbx_strand_id
1 'polypeptide(L)'
;QPCRASVGWQHPLPPSASQSMHLLETLKETSMKVSDILRLKGSTLYTASVNDPLSDAVQTMAEKDIGSLVVMEHGDVVGMLTFREVIVAIVGNGGSAGATQVRSVMDDAPLTCTMETDMDEVRRMMLDRHARYMPVMDKRMLMGVISFYDVAKAVVDSQNFENQMLKAYIRDWPEDESRP
;
A
#
# COMPACT_ATOMS: atom_id res chain seq x y z
N GLN A 1 39.91 55.25 21.73
CA GLN A 1 38.59 54.60 21.64
C GLN A 1 38.49 53.90 20.27
N PRO A 2 38.31 52.56 20.19
CA PRO A 2 38.04 51.89 18.93
C PRO A 2 36.53 51.71 18.74
N CYS A 3 36.06 52.02 17.51
CA CYS A 3 34.72 51.80 17.03
C CYS A 3 34.31 50.32 17.11
N ARG A 4 33.16 50.07 17.72
CA ARG A 4 32.46 48.76 17.64
C ARG A 4 31.81 48.68 16.27
N ALA A 5 32.28 47.72 15.46
CA ALA A 5 31.58 47.30 14.27
C ALA A 5 30.30 46.52 14.65
N SER A 6 29.14 47.05 14.30
CA SER A 6 27.86 46.37 14.42
C SER A 6 27.79 45.24 13.39
N VAL A 7 27.87 44.01 13.82
CA VAL A 7 27.58 42.82 13.00
C VAL A 7 26.06 42.78 12.80
N GLY A 8 25.61 43.19 11.60
CA GLY A 8 24.21 43.12 11.21
C GLY A 8 23.84 41.63 11.05
N TRP A 9 22.95 41.15 11.86
CA TRP A 9 22.29 39.87 11.70
C TRP A 9 21.34 39.95 10.49
N GLN A 10 21.72 39.32 9.38
CA GLN A 10 20.83 39.14 8.26
C GLN A 10 19.97 37.92 8.58
N HIS A 11 18.69 38.13 8.87
CA HIS A 11 17.71 37.07 8.94
C HIS A 11 17.63 36.40 7.55
N PRO A 12 17.68 35.06 7.45
CA PRO A 12 17.39 34.40 6.19
C PRO A 12 15.96 34.76 5.79
N LEU A 13 15.81 35.34 4.62
CA LEU A 13 14.49 35.62 4.04
C LEU A 13 13.71 34.32 3.91
N PRO A 14 12.38 34.33 4.16
CA PRO A 14 11.56 33.16 3.92
C PRO A 14 11.70 32.73 2.44
N PRO A 15 11.66 31.43 2.15
CA PRO A 15 11.80 30.94 0.78
C PRO A 15 10.78 31.61 -0.12
N SER A 16 11.22 32.04 -1.31
CA SER A 16 10.34 32.65 -2.28
C SER A 16 9.22 31.69 -2.70
N ALA A 17 8.09 32.21 -3.16
CA ALA A 17 6.95 31.38 -3.59
C ALA A 17 7.37 30.31 -4.62
N SER A 18 8.37 30.60 -5.46
CA SER A 18 8.94 29.64 -6.42
C SER A 18 9.75 28.53 -5.74
N GLN A 19 10.48 28.85 -4.66
CA GLN A 19 11.21 27.84 -3.87
C GLN A 19 10.25 26.97 -3.05
N SER A 20 9.16 27.55 -2.53
CA SER A 20 8.11 26.81 -1.84
C SER A 20 7.35 25.90 -2.81
N MET A 21 7.10 26.34 -4.05
CA MET A 21 6.52 25.49 -5.10
C MET A 21 7.46 24.34 -5.48
N HIS A 22 8.74 24.61 -5.65
CA HIS A 22 9.73 23.57 -5.99
C HIS A 22 9.90 22.55 -4.86
N LEU A 23 9.84 22.96 -3.59
CA LEU A 23 9.81 22.08 -2.43
C LEU A 23 8.53 21.22 -2.39
N LEU A 24 7.37 21.80 -2.73
CA LEU A 24 6.10 21.08 -2.83
C LEU A 24 6.08 20.10 -4.01
N GLU A 25 6.71 20.42 -5.12
CA GLU A 25 6.90 19.50 -6.25
C GLU A 25 7.85 18.36 -5.90
N THR A 26 8.96 18.65 -5.22
CA THR A 26 9.91 17.61 -4.74
C THR A 26 9.27 16.69 -3.70
N LEU A 27 8.39 17.22 -2.83
CA LEU A 27 7.62 16.42 -1.88
C LEU A 27 6.53 15.55 -2.56
N LYS A 28 6.00 16.00 -3.70
CA LYS A 28 5.09 15.20 -4.53
C LYS A 28 5.78 14.03 -5.25
N GLU A 29 7.06 14.17 -5.57
CA GLU A 29 7.86 13.10 -6.22
C GLU A 29 8.24 11.97 -5.24
N THR A 30 8.01 12.12 -3.94
CA THR A 30 8.32 11.10 -2.93
C THR A 30 7.08 10.28 -2.54
N SER A 31 6.08 10.19 -3.42
CA SER A 31 4.94 9.30 -3.18
C SER A 31 5.40 7.84 -3.22
N MET A 32 5.09 7.08 -2.16
CA MET A 32 5.41 5.66 -2.07
C MET A 32 4.62 4.88 -3.12
N LYS A 33 5.32 4.11 -3.94
CA LYS A 33 4.72 3.28 -4.99
C LYS A 33 4.50 1.84 -4.54
N VAL A 34 3.64 1.13 -5.24
CA VAL A 34 3.41 -0.30 -5.05
C VAL A 34 4.71 -1.09 -5.15
N SER A 35 5.61 -0.71 -6.07
CA SER A 35 6.93 -1.32 -6.23
C SER A 35 7.78 -1.29 -4.95
N ASP A 36 7.68 -0.22 -4.16
CA ASP A 36 8.45 -0.08 -2.92
C ASP A 36 7.96 -1.06 -1.86
N ILE A 37 6.64 -1.24 -1.76
CA ILE A 37 6.04 -2.21 -0.84
C ILE A 37 6.39 -3.65 -1.24
N LEU A 38 6.31 -3.99 -2.52
CA LEU A 38 6.64 -5.35 -2.96
C LEU A 38 8.12 -5.68 -2.77
N ARG A 39 9.03 -4.72 -2.88
CA ARG A 39 10.45 -4.90 -2.53
C ARG A 39 10.66 -5.25 -1.06
N LEU A 40 9.88 -4.64 -0.17
CA LEU A 40 9.97 -4.89 1.27
C LEU A 40 9.29 -6.21 1.68
N LYS A 41 8.16 -6.52 1.05
CA LYS A 41 7.35 -7.70 1.38
C LYS A 41 7.93 -9.01 0.83
N GLY A 42 8.69 -8.93 -0.27
CA GLY A 42 9.11 -10.09 -1.04
C GLY A 42 8.07 -10.50 -2.10
N SER A 43 8.46 -11.44 -2.94
CA SER A 43 7.70 -11.87 -4.13
C SER A 43 7.00 -13.22 -3.96
N THR A 44 6.72 -13.66 -2.74
CA THR A 44 6.01 -14.92 -2.53
C THR A 44 4.57 -14.77 -3.01
N LEU A 45 4.21 -15.55 -4.03
CA LEU A 45 2.88 -15.59 -4.62
C LEU A 45 2.22 -16.93 -4.32
N TYR A 46 0.99 -16.88 -3.86
CA TYR A 46 0.16 -18.07 -3.67
C TYR A 46 -0.98 -18.01 -4.67
N THR A 47 -1.10 -19.07 -5.45
CA THR A 47 -2.08 -19.17 -6.53
C THR A 47 -2.92 -20.44 -6.40
N ALA A 48 -4.09 -20.43 -7.00
CA ALA A 48 -4.94 -21.60 -7.18
C ALA A 48 -5.33 -21.73 -8.66
N SER A 49 -5.62 -22.93 -9.11
CA SER A 49 -6.22 -23.15 -10.42
C SER A 49 -7.75 -23.01 -10.34
N VAL A 50 -8.37 -22.59 -11.42
CA VAL A 50 -9.82 -22.49 -11.54
C VAL A 50 -10.54 -23.83 -11.27
N ASN A 51 -9.86 -24.96 -11.55
CA ASN A 51 -10.42 -26.31 -11.41
C ASN A 51 -10.11 -26.95 -10.04
N ASP A 52 -9.31 -26.27 -9.21
CA ASP A 52 -9.01 -26.80 -7.88
C ASP A 52 -10.27 -26.88 -7.03
N PRO A 53 -10.40 -27.93 -6.17
CA PRO A 53 -11.43 -27.96 -5.16
C PRO A 53 -11.30 -26.78 -4.18
N LEU A 54 -12.42 -26.20 -3.80
CA LEU A 54 -12.41 -25.10 -2.80
C LEU A 54 -11.78 -25.53 -1.49
N SER A 55 -11.94 -26.81 -1.09
CA SER A 55 -11.31 -27.39 0.08
C SER A 55 -9.79 -27.26 0.08
N ASP A 56 -9.15 -27.49 -1.06
CA ASP A 56 -7.70 -27.46 -1.20
C ASP A 56 -7.18 -26.00 -1.15
N ALA A 57 -7.93 -25.08 -1.76
CA ALA A 57 -7.66 -23.65 -1.65
C ALA A 57 -7.76 -23.18 -0.19
N VAL A 58 -8.80 -23.59 0.54
CA VAL A 58 -9.00 -23.28 1.97
C VAL A 58 -7.88 -23.85 2.82
N GLN A 59 -7.48 -25.11 2.57
CA GLN A 59 -6.36 -25.73 3.25
C GLN A 59 -5.06 -24.95 3.02
N THR A 60 -4.78 -24.55 1.78
CA THR A 60 -3.61 -23.74 1.43
C THR A 60 -3.62 -22.40 2.18
N MET A 61 -4.78 -21.71 2.23
CA MET A 61 -4.92 -20.47 2.98
C MET A 61 -4.61 -20.66 4.47
N ALA A 62 -5.11 -21.73 5.08
CA ALA A 62 -4.89 -22.03 6.49
C ALA A 62 -3.44 -22.42 6.79
N GLU A 63 -2.82 -23.27 5.97
CA GLU A 63 -1.44 -23.73 6.17
C GLU A 63 -0.40 -22.62 5.96
N LYS A 64 -0.68 -21.67 5.06
CA LYS A 64 0.22 -20.56 4.73
C LYS A 64 -0.10 -19.28 5.49
N ASP A 65 -1.14 -19.28 6.32
CA ASP A 65 -1.63 -18.10 7.04
C ASP A 65 -1.87 -16.90 6.12
N ILE A 66 -2.59 -17.14 5.02
CA ILE A 66 -2.89 -16.13 4.01
C ILE A 66 -4.39 -15.99 3.79
N GLY A 67 -4.84 -14.77 3.50
CA GLY A 67 -6.26 -14.44 3.32
C GLY A 67 -6.73 -14.41 1.86
N SER A 68 -5.85 -14.70 0.90
CA SER A 68 -6.19 -14.66 -0.52
C SER A 68 -5.28 -15.54 -1.35
N LEU A 69 -5.83 -16.02 -2.47
CA LEU A 69 -5.13 -16.71 -3.55
C LEU A 69 -5.47 -16.02 -4.89
N VAL A 70 -4.46 -15.82 -5.72
CA VAL A 70 -4.72 -15.40 -7.11
C VAL A 70 -5.09 -16.62 -7.93
N VAL A 71 -6.19 -16.52 -8.66
CA VAL A 71 -6.68 -17.64 -9.48
C VAL A 71 -6.12 -17.53 -10.87
N MET A 72 -5.48 -18.61 -11.30
CA MET A 72 -4.78 -18.71 -12.57
C MET A 72 -5.46 -19.72 -13.52
N GLU A 73 -5.48 -19.38 -14.80
CA GLU A 73 -5.87 -20.31 -15.87
C GLU A 73 -4.94 -20.12 -17.08
N HIS A 74 -4.31 -21.20 -17.54
CA HIS A 74 -3.39 -21.20 -18.68
C HIS A 74 -2.24 -20.17 -18.59
N GLY A 75 -1.84 -19.81 -17.35
CA GLY A 75 -0.78 -18.82 -17.10
C GLY A 75 -1.27 -17.38 -16.95
N ASP A 76 -2.55 -17.12 -17.16
CA ASP A 76 -3.16 -15.80 -16.97
C ASP A 76 -3.89 -15.71 -15.61
N VAL A 77 -3.92 -14.50 -15.06
CA VAL A 77 -4.77 -14.19 -13.90
C VAL A 77 -6.21 -14.06 -14.38
N VAL A 78 -7.10 -14.88 -13.82
CA VAL A 78 -8.52 -14.92 -14.19
C VAL A 78 -9.44 -14.56 -13.04
N GLY A 79 -8.90 -14.38 -11.84
CA GLY A 79 -9.70 -13.99 -10.68
C GLY A 79 -8.90 -13.98 -9.39
N MET A 80 -9.63 -13.79 -8.31
CA MET A 80 -9.11 -13.83 -6.96
C MET A 80 -10.07 -14.57 -6.03
N LEU A 81 -9.52 -15.37 -5.13
CA LEU A 81 -10.25 -16.04 -4.07
C LEU A 81 -9.81 -15.46 -2.74
N THR A 82 -10.72 -14.90 -1.96
CA THR A 82 -10.44 -14.39 -0.62
C THR A 82 -11.31 -15.10 0.41
N PHE A 83 -11.02 -14.89 1.70
CA PHE A 83 -11.86 -15.42 2.78
C PHE A 83 -13.34 -15.04 2.62
N ARG A 84 -13.65 -13.89 2.01
CA ARG A 84 -15.02 -13.46 1.78
C ARG A 84 -15.76 -14.44 0.86
N GLU A 85 -15.18 -14.77 -0.29
CA GLU A 85 -15.75 -15.70 -1.27
C GLU A 85 -15.87 -17.10 -0.68
N VAL A 86 -14.86 -17.53 0.08
CA VAL A 86 -14.87 -18.82 0.80
C VAL A 86 -16.03 -18.88 1.81
N ILE A 87 -16.20 -17.86 2.65
CA ILE A 87 -17.26 -17.81 3.64
C ILE A 87 -18.64 -17.81 2.98
N VAL A 88 -18.83 -17.02 1.92
CA VAL A 88 -20.09 -16.97 1.16
C VAL A 88 -20.41 -18.34 0.57
N ALA A 89 -19.41 -19.00 -0.02
CA ALA A 89 -19.60 -20.35 -0.59
C ALA A 89 -19.96 -21.40 0.47
N ILE A 90 -19.26 -21.41 1.62
CA ILE A 90 -19.53 -22.34 2.70
C ILE A 90 -20.96 -22.14 3.25
N VAL A 91 -21.38 -20.90 3.47
CA VAL A 91 -22.74 -20.59 3.93
C VAL A 91 -23.78 -21.05 2.90
N GLY A 92 -23.55 -20.75 1.61
CA GLY A 92 -24.42 -21.18 0.53
C GLY A 92 -24.54 -22.70 0.37
N ASN A 93 -23.51 -23.44 0.76
CA ASN A 93 -23.45 -24.89 0.70
C ASN A 93 -23.79 -25.60 2.03
N GLY A 94 -24.51 -24.95 2.94
CA GLY A 94 -24.95 -25.56 4.18
C GLY A 94 -23.83 -25.85 5.20
N GLY A 95 -22.74 -25.08 5.16
CA GLY A 95 -21.64 -25.18 6.11
C GLY A 95 -20.44 -26.00 5.63
N SER A 96 -20.38 -26.37 4.35
CA SER A 96 -19.30 -27.18 3.77
C SER A 96 -18.68 -26.53 2.54
N ALA A 97 -17.37 -26.67 2.35
CA ALA A 97 -16.72 -26.34 1.08
C ALA A 97 -17.14 -27.32 -0.04
N GLY A 98 -17.53 -28.55 0.34
CA GLY A 98 -18.06 -29.57 -0.56
C GLY A 98 -17.16 -29.88 -1.75
N ALA A 99 -17.78 -30.30 -2.85
CA ALA A 99 -17.13 -30.52 -4.15
C ALA A 99 -17.10 -29.24 -5.02
N THR A 100 -17.22 -28.06 -4.41
CA THR A 100 -17.22 -26.77 -5.10
C THR A 100 -15.85 -26.47 -5.67
N GLN A 101 -15.80 -26.05 -6.93
CA GLN A 101 -14.57 -25.62 -7.57
C GLN A 101 -14.34 -24.12 -7.38
N VAL A 102 -13.07 -23.70 -7.33
CA VAL A 102 -12.65 -22.31 -7.22
C VAL A 102 -13.33 -21.41 -8.26
N ARG A 103 -13.44 -21.88 -9.50
CA ARG A 103 -14.10 -21.18 -10.61
C ARG A 103 -15.50 -20.66 -10.27
N SER A 104 -16.28 -21.41 -9.50
CA SER A 104 -17.69 -21.09 -9.23
C SER A 104 -17.89 -20.05 -8.12
N VAL A 105 -16.83 -19.71 -7.40
CA VAL A 105 -16.90 -18.86 -6.22
C VAL A 105 -15.94 -17.68 -6.24
N MET A 106 -14.88 -17.72 -7.04
CA MET A 106 -13.90 -16.65 -7.14
C MET A 106 -14.53 -15.34 -7.60
N ASP A 107 -13.91 -14.22 -7.25
CA ASP A 107 -14.14 -12.94 -7.90
C ASP A 107 -13.43 -12.95 -9.25
N ASP A 108 -14.17 -12.90 -10.34
CA ASP A 108 -13.68 -12.95 -11.73
C ASP A 108 -13.30 -11.57 -12.31
N ALA A 109 -13.53 -10.51 -11.53
CA ALA A 109 -13.18 -9.14 -11.91
C ALA A 109 -12.50 -8.40 -10.76
N PRO A 110 -11.40 -8.95 -10.19
CA PRO A 110 -10.73 -8.32 -9.06
C PRO A 110 -10.14 -6.97 -9.44
N LEU A 111 -10.14 -6.06 -8.48
CA LEU A 111 -9.46 -4.80 -8.63
C LEU A 111 -7.95 -5.05 -8.77
N THR A 112 -7.30 -4.43 -9.75
CA THR A 112 -5.86 -4.58 -10.00
C THR A 112 -5.15 -3.24 -9.99
N CYS A 113 -3.84 -3.26 -9.73
CA CYS A 113 -2.95 -2.10 -9.88
C CYS A 113 -1.66 -2.51 -10.58
N THR A 114 -0.77 -1.54 -10.79
CA THR A 114 0.55 -1.75 -11.39
C THR A 114 1.65 -1.43 -10.37
N MET A 115 2.90 -1.76 -10.71
CA MET A 115 4.08 -1.43 -9.90
C MET A 115 4.25 0.08 -9.71
N GLU A 116 3.79 0.87 -10.68
CA GLU A 116 3.92 2.34 -10.69
C GLU A 116 2.75 3.07 -10.01
N THR A 117 1.71 2.35 -9.60
CA THR A 117 0.56 2.94 -8.91
C THR A 117 0.97 3.49 -7.55
N ASP A 118 0.51 4.68 -7.22
CA ASP A 118 0.75 5.31 -5.92
C ASP A 118 -0.03 4.60 -4.80
N MET A 119 0.57 4.46 -3.63
CA MET A 119 -0.08 3.82 -2.47
C MET A 119 -1.34 4.57 -2.01
N ASP A 120 -1.40 5.88 -2.17
CA ASP A 120 -2.61 6.66 -1.90
C ASP A 120 -3.74 6.36 -2.88
N GLU A 121 -3.42 6.09 -4.13
CA GLU A 121 -4.39 5.65 -5.13
C GLU A 121 -4.89 4.25 -4.79
N VAL A 122 -3.99 3.31 -4.50
CA VAL A 122 -4.35 1.94 -4.04
C VAL A 122 -5.28 2.01 -2.83
N ARG A 123 -4.97 2.87 -1.85
CA ARG A 123 -5.80 3.07 -0.67
C ARG A 123 -7.22 3.51 -1.03
N ARG A 124 -7.36 4.52 -1.89
CA ARG A 124 -8.67 5.01 -2.36
C ARG A 124 -9.45 3.89 -3.08
N MET A 125 -8.80 3.23 -4.04
CA MET A 125 -9.41 2.13 -4.78
C MET A 125 -9.92 1.01 -3.87
N MET A 126 -9.11 0.61 -2.87
CA MET A 126 -9.50 -0.43 -1.91
C MET A 126 -10.66 0.00 -1.02
N LEU A 127 -10.68 1.25 -0.55
CA LEU A 127 -11.76 1.79 0.28
C LEU A 127 -13.07 1.88 -0.50
N ASP A 128 -13.03 2.40 -1.72
CA ASP A 128 -14.23 2.61 -2.56
C ASP A 128 -14.91 1.28 -2.94
N ARG A 129 -14.11 0.23 -3.17
CA ARG A 129 -14.60 -1.09 -3.57
C ARG A 129 -14.67 -2.10 -2.43
N HIS A 130 -14.33 -1.68 -1.20
CA HIS A 130 -14.17 -2.56 -0.03
C HIS A 130 -13.25 -3.77 -0.29
N ALA A 131 -12.26 -3.60 -1.18
CA ALA A 131 -11.29 -4.63 -1.51
C ALA A 131 -10.24 -4.75 -0.41
N ARG A 132 -9.91 -5.99 -0.02
CA ARG A 132 -8.88 -6.27 0.98
C ARG A 132 -7.56 -6.70 0.37
N TYR A 133 -7.60 -7.16 -0.86
CA TYR A 133 -6.45 -7.63 -1.63
C TYR A 133 -6.56 -7.13 -3.05
N MET A 134 -5.42 -6.85 -3.66
CA MET A 134 -5.35 -6.33 -5.02
C MET A 134 -4.14 -6.94 -5.73
N PRO A 135 -4.34 -7.75 -6.78
CA PRO A 135 -3.26 -8.21 -7.63
C PRO A 135 -2.52 -7.05 -8.29
N VAL A 136 -1.20 -7.15 -8.28
CA VAL A 136 -0.31 -6.20 -8.97
C VAL A 136 0.10 -6.81 -10.29
N MET A 137 -0.22 -6.12 -11.38
CA MET A 137 -0.04 -6.62 -12.73
C MET A 137 0.98 -5.79 -13.51
N ASP A 138 1.82 -6.45 -14.28
CA ASP A 138 2.52 -5.83 -15.41
C ASP A 138 1.96 -6.44 -16.70
N LYS A 139 1.12 -5.70 -17.40
CA LYS A 139 0.33 -6.19 -18.54
C LYS A 139 -0.50 -7.43 -18.15
N ARG A 140 -0.04 -8.64 -18.52
CA ARG A 140 -0.68 -9.92 -18.19
C ARG A 140 0.06 -10.71 -17.10
N MET A 141 1.21 -10.22 -16.66
CA MET A 141 2.06 -10.89 -15.69
C MET A 141 1.70 -10.48 -14.26
N LEU A 142 1.49 -11.46 -13.39
CA LEU A 142 1.29 -11.24 -11.97
C LEU A 142 2.63 -10.92 -11.30
N MET A 143 2.76 -9.72 -10.74
CA MET A 143 3.96 -9.25 -10.06
C MET A 143 3.90 -9.44 -8.55
N GLY A 144 2.71 -9.43 -7.97
CA GLY A 144 2.50 -9.54 -6.53
C GLY A 144 1.05 -9.37 -6.13
N VAL A 145 0.81 -9.31 -4.82
CA VAL A 145 -0.48 -8.98 -4.23
C VAL A 145 -0.27 -7.95 -3.13
N ILE A 146 -0.98 -6.84 -3.20
CA ILE A 146 -1.05 -5.85 -2.12
C ILE A 146 -2.29 -6.14 -1.27
N SER A 147 -2.12 -6.16 0.05
CA SER A 147 -3.22 -6.26 1.00
C SER A 147 -3.54 -4.90 1.61
N PHE A 148 -4.76 -4.75 2.15
CA PHE A 148 -5.13 -3.55 2.91
C PHE A 148 -4.23 -3.34 4.15
N TYR A 149 -3.67 -4.43 4.71
CA TYR A 149 -2.68 -4.34 5.77
C TYR A 149 -1.39 -3.65 5.30
N ASP A 150 -0.90 -3.97 4.09
CA ASP A 150 0.29 -3.34 3.51
C ASP A 150 0.05 -1.82 3.33
N VAL A 151 -1.15 -1.45 2.86
CA VAL A 151 -1.56 -0.04 2.72
C VAL A 151 -1.60 0.67 4.07
N ALA A 152 -2.23 0.06 5.07
CA ALA A 152 -2.34 0.63 6.41
C ALA A 152 -0.96 0.84 7.04
N LYS A 153 -0.07 -0.15 6.90
CA LYS A 153 1.32 -0.06 7.37
C LYS A 153 2.07 1.09 6.68
N ALA A 154 1.98 1.20 5.36
CA ALA A 154 2.63 2.26 4.60
C ALA A 154 2.18 3.67 5.05
N VAL A 155 0.88 3.85 5.30
CA VAL A 155 0.34 5.13 5.80
C VAL A 155 0.88 5.45 7.19
N VAL A 156 0.89 4.48 8.11
CA VAL A 156 1.41 4.68 9.47
C VAL A 156 2.91 5.01 9.44
N ASP A 157 3.68 4.30 8.63
CA ASP A 157 5.12 4.51 8.52
C ASP A 157 5.42 5.91 7.95
N SER A 158 4.68 6.36 6.93
CA SER A 158 4.79 7.73 6.38
C SER A 158 4.47 8.79 7.42
N GLN A 159 3.36 8.66 8.14
CA GLN A 159 2.97 9.60 9.19
C GLN A 159 3.99 9.68 10.34
N ASN A 160 4.55 8.53 10.73
CA ASN A 160 5.59 8.49 11.76
C ASN A 160 6.86 9.22 11.29
N PHE A 161 7.27 9.04 10.05
CA PHE A 161 8.41 9.75 9.47
C PHE A 161 8.17 11.26 9.44
N GLU A 162 7.02 11.71 8.94
CA GLU A 162 6.66 13.14 8.92
C GLU A 162 6.65 13.75 10.33
N ASN A 163 6.07 13.05 11.32
CA ASN A 163 6.05 13.49 12.71
C ASN A 163 7.47 13.59 13.31
N GLN A 164 8.36 12.67 12.96
CA GLN A 164 9.76 12.73 13.43
C GLN A 164 10.50 13.91 12.82
N MET A 165 10.31 14.17 11.52
CA MET A 165 10.90 15.31 10.83
C MET A 165 10.41 16.64 11.39
N LEU A 166 9.10 16.78 11.66
CA LEU A 166 8.52 17.96 12.26
C LEU A 166 9.07 18.20 13.69
N LYS A 167 9.17 17.15 14.50
CA LYS A 167 9.75 17.25 15.85
C LYS A 167 11.22 17.65 15.82
N ALA A 168 12.01 17.12 14.90
CA ALA A 168 13.40 17.51 14.71
C ALA A 168 13.50 18.99 14.31
N TYR A 169 12.66 19.44 13.37
CA TYR A 169 12.61 20.84 12.94
C TYR A 169 12.24 21.79 14.09
N ILE A 170 11.24 21.45 14.92
CA ILE A 170 10.84 22.27 16.07
C ILE A 170 11.93 22.32 17.12
N ARG A 171 12.63 21.20 17.38
CA ARG A 171 13.72 21.15 18.36
C ARG A 171 14.92 22.01 17.96
N ASP A 172 15.21 22.05 16.66
CA ASP A 172 16.34 22.79 16.11
C ASP A 172 15.97 24.24 15.77
N TRP A 173 14.72 24.67 16.08
CA TRP A 173 14.29 26.06 15.92
C TRP A 173 14.96 26.92 16.98
N PRO A 174 15.65 28.01 16.59
CA PRO A 174 16.28 28.92 17.59
C PRO A 174 15.19 29.51 18.50
N GLU A 175 15.33 29.31 19.80
CA GLU A 175 14.50 30.05 20.77
C GLU A 175 14.77 31.55 20.58
N ASP A 176 13.72 32.28 20.30
CA ASP A 176 13.77 33.74 20.17
C ASP A 176 14.05 34.31 21.58
N GLU A 177 15.32 34.64 21.85
CA GLU A 177 15.74 35.28 23.12
C GLU A 177 15.16 36.70 23.32
N SER A 178 14.19 37.09 22.52
CA SER A 178 13.52 38.41 22.59
C SER A 178 12.14 38.32 23.25
N ARG A 179 12.05 37.77 24.47
CA ARG A 179 10.96 38.15 25.38
C ARG A 179 11.49 39.03 26.52
N PRO A 180 10.94 40.25 26.64
CA PRO A 180 11.29 41.18 27.74
C PRO A 180 10.83 40.66 29.11
#